data_ead79b4e2edd95f9e2e89ab7354e98ab
#
_entry.id   ead79b4e2edd95f9e2e89ab7354e98ab
#
_cell.length_a   1.000
_cell.length_b   1.000
_cell.length_c   1.000
_cell.angle_alpha   90.00
_cell.angle_beta   90.00
_cell.angle_gamma   90.00
#
_symmetry.space_group_name_H-M   'P 1'
#
loop_
_entity.id
_entity.type
_entity.pdbx_description
1 polymer ?
#
loop_
_entity_poly.entity_id
_entity_poly.type
_entity_poly.pdbx_seq_one_letter_code
_entity_poly.pdbx_strand_id
1 'polypeptide(L)'
;ANGDSLRGNITEIYGRDPKIFPDAVQIAELNYLDAIELAYSGAQIIHPRTIKPLQNKNIPLYVRPFGDKRKPGTVIRAMSAPVDVPILILKKNQVLLTIRSRDFSFVLEERFATIFSLFERFRLKTNLIHNSAVNLSLCVDNSWHIDEAVNALRANGFDVMKTGDMELLTIRGSTTRSARCCSSRCCSGS
;
A
#
# COMPACT_ATOMS: atom_id res chain seq x y z
N ALA A 1 -8.00 -28.39 -18.34
CA ALA A 1 -7.54 -27.44 -17.32
C ALA A 1 -8.77 -26.68 -16.82
N ASN A 2 -9.28 -27.05 -15.65
CA ASN A 2 -10.42 -26.39 -15.04
C ASN A 2 -9.93 -25.03 -14.51
N GLY A 3 -10.36 -23.96 -15.19
CA GLY A 3 -10.08 -22.61 -14.73
C GLY A 3 -10.94 -22.29 -13.50
N ASP A 4 -10.35 -22.34 -12.32
CA ASP A 4 -11.00 -21.86 -11.11
C ASP A 4 -11.23 -20.36 -11.22
N SER A 5 -12.47 -19.95 -11.40
CA SER A 5 -12.86 -18.55 -11.40
C SER A 5 -13.00 -18.07 -9.97
N LEU A 6 -12.03 -17.27 -9.49
CA LEU A 6 -12.16 -16.55 -8.24
C LEU A 6 -13.22 -15.45 -8.40
N ARG A 7 -14.33 -15.56 -7.68
CA ARG A 7 -15.40 -14.56 -7.66
C ARG A 7 -15.06 -13.49 -6.62
N GLY A 8 -14.64 -12.31 -7.08
CA GLY A 8 -14.41 -11.13 -6.25
C GLY A 8 -15.18 -9.93 -6.82
N ASN A 9 -15.41 -8.90 -6.00
CA ASN A 9 -16.13 -7.69 -6.38
C ASN A 9 -15.33 -6.74 -7.30
N ILE A 10 -14.19 -7.19 -7.84
CA ILE A 10 -13.33 -6.39 -8.70
C ILE A 10 -13.70 -6.68 -10.15
N THR A 11 -14.06 -5.64 -10.86
CA THR A 11 -14.51 -5.73 -12.23
C THR A 11 -13.42 -5.47 -13.26
N GLU A 12 -12.47 -4.58 -12.97
CA GLU A 12 -11.41 -4.16 -13.89
C GLU A 12 -10.28 -3.50 -13.10
N ILE A 13 -9.04 -3.54 -13.63
CA ILE A 13 -7.90 -2.85 -13.04
C ILE A 13 -7.63 -1.59 -13.84
N TYR A 14 -7.65 -0.46 -13.15
CA TYR A 14 -7.36 0.85 -13.73
C TYR A 14 -6.06 1.42 -13.18
N GLY A 15 -5.42 2.28 -13.94
CA GLY A 15 -4.26 3.05 -13.47
C GLY A 15 -4.59 3.95 -12.28
N ARG A 16 -5.89 4.31 -12.11
CA ARG A 16 -6.41 5.12 -11.01
C ARG A 16 -7.79 4.58 -10.61
N ASP A 17 -8.27 4.92 -9.41
CA ASP A 17 -9.64 4.58 -9.01
C ASP A 17 -10.66 5.38 -9.84
N PRO A 18 -11.47 4.75 -10.70
CA PRO A 18 -12.42 5.46 -11.56
C PRO A 18 -13.53 6.18 -10.78
N LYS A 19 -13.77 5.84 -9.51
CA LYS A 19 -14.70 6.56 -8.63
C LYS A 19 -14.17 7.92 -8.20
N ILE A 20 -12.84 8.09 -8.19
CA ILE A 20 -12.15 9.31 -7.80
C ILE A 20 -11.69 10.08 -9.04
N PHE A 21 -11.27 9.36 -10.09
CA PHE A 21 -10.71 9.92 -11.32
C PHE A 21 -11.53 9.46 -12.53
N PRO A 22 -12.42 10.32 -13.06
CA PRO A 22 -13.29 9.96 -14.21
C PRO A 22 -12.53 9.60 -15.50
N ASP A 23 -11.29 10.09 -15.63
CA ASP A 23 -10.36 9.85 -16.76
C ASP A 23 -9.44 8.64 -16.54
N ALA A 24 -9.80 7.76 -15.63
CA ALA A 24 -9.02 6.56 -15.32
C ALA A 24 -8.93 5.63 -16.54
N VAL A 25 -7.70 5.28 -16.94
CA VAL A 25 -7.43 4.38 -18.06
C VAL A 25 -7.34 2.95 -17.54
N GLN A 26 -8.06 2.03 -18.20
CA GLN A 26 -7.98 0.61 -17.90
C GLN A 26 -6.60 0.06 -18.27
N ILE A 27 -6.04 -0.78 -17.39
CA ILE A 27 -4.79 -1.49 -17.64
C ILE A 27 -5.12 -2.83 -18.27
N ALA A 28 -4.73 -3.01 -19.53
CA ALA A 28 -5.01 -4.23 -20.28
C ALA A 28 -4.15 -5.42 -19.78
N GLU A 29 -2.88 -5.16 -19.46
CA GLU A 29 -1.92 -6.19 -19.03
C GLU A 29 -1.09 -5.73 -17.84
N LEU A 30 -0.83 -6.65 -16.92
CA LEU A 30 0.06 -6.48 -15.77
C LEU A 30 0.99 -7.68 -15.64
N ASN A 31 2.22 -7.46 -15.18
CA ASN A 31 3.04 -8.56 -14.72
C ASN A 31 2.65 -8.98 -13.29
N TYR A 32 3.06 -10.18 -12.87
CA TYR A 32 2.73 -10.69 -11.54
C TYR A 32 3.32 -9.84 -10.42
N LEU A 33 4.51 -9.28 -10.62
CA LEU A 33 5.18 -8.46 -9.61
C LEU A 33 4.42 -7.16 -9.39
N ASP A 34 4.02 -6.47 -10.48
CA ASP A 34 3.22 -5.24 -10.37
C ASP A 34 1.87 -5.52 -9.72
N ALA A 35 1.22 -6.64 -10.07
CA ALA A 35 -0.06 -7.01 -9.44
C ALA A 35 0.07 -7.27 -7.92
N ILE A 36 1.16 -7.92 -7.48
CA ILE A 36 1.46 -8.11 -6.04
C ILE A 36 1.68 -6.78 -5.35
N GLU A 37 2.47 -5.90 -5.95
CA GLU A 37 2.79 -4.59 -5.39
C GLU A 37 1.56 -3.68 -5.32
N LEU A 38 0.71 -3.69 -6.34
CA LEU A 38 -0.57 -2.98 -6.33
C LEU A 38 -1.47 -3.46 -5.18
N ALA A 39 -1.58 -4.78 -5.04
CA ALA A 39 -2.36 -5.38 -3.96
C ALA A 39 -1.79 -5.04 -2.56
N TYR A 40 -0.46 -5.02 -2.42
CA TYR A 40 0.21 -4.63 -1.18
C TYR A 40 -0.02 -3.15 -0.85
N SER A 41 0.04 -2.29 -1.84
CA SER A 41 -0.17 -0.83 -1.68
C SER A 41 -1.62 -0.46 -1.36
N GLY A 42 -2.56 -1.40 -1.39
CA GLY A 42 -3.96 -1.19 -0.99
C GLY A 42 -4.97 -1.28 -2.12
N ALA A 43 -4.53 -1.52 -3.36
CA ALA A 43 -5.45 -1.84 -4.45
C ALA A 43 -6.13 -3.19 -4.16
N GLN A 44 -7.46 -3.18 -4.00
CA GLN A 44 -8.24 -4.39 -3.69
C GLN A 44 -8.46 -5.23 -4.96
N ILE A 45 -7.37 -5.64 -5.61
CA ILE A 45 -7.45 -6.41 -6.85
C ILE A 45 -7.59 -7.90 -6.54
N ILE A 46 -6.56 -8.47 -5.92
CA ILE A 46 -6.47 -9.89 -5.59
C ILE A 46 -5.51 -10.00 -4.41
N HIS A 47 -5.75 -10.98 -3.53
CA HIS A 47 -4.83 -11.18 -2.42
C HIS A 47 -3.45 -11.67 -2.94
N PRO A 48 -2.31 -11.08 -2.49
CA PRO A 48 -0.97 -11.43 -2.99
C PRO A 48 -0.65 -12.93 -2.90
N ARG A 49 -1.18 -13.61 -1.88
CA ARG A 49 -1.00 -15.07 -1.72
C ARG A 49 -1.62 -15.89 -2.85
N THR A 50 -2.62 -15.38 -3.55
CA THR A 50 -3.24 -16.04 -4.70
C THR A 50 -2.38 -15.92 -5.95
N ILE A 51 -1.66 -14.80 -6.11
CA ILE A 51 -0.83 -14.53 -7.30
C ILE A 51 0.41 -15.42 -7.31
N LYS A 52 1.05 -15.64 -6.16
CA LYS A 52 2.31 -16.39 -6.06
C LYS A 52 2.27 -17.82 -6.65
N PRO A 53 1.26 -18.67 -6.36
CA PRO A 53 1.14 -19.99 -6.99
C PRO A 53 0.97 -19.94 -8.50
N LEU A 54 0.24 -18.93 -9.02
CA LEU A 54 0.02 -18.73 -10.46
C LEU A 54 1.32 -18.30 -11.14
N GLN A 55 2.07 -17.39 -10.54
CA GLN A 55 3.40 -16.99 -11.00
C GLN A 55 4.35 -18.18 -11.11
N ASN A 56 4.42 -19.02 -10.07
CA ASN A 56 5.32 -20.18 -10.04
C ASN A 56 5.03 -21.18 -11.16
N LYS A 57 3.78 -21.28 -11.59
CA LYS A 57 3.31 -22.17 -12.66
C LYS A 57 3.14 -21.48 -14.00
N ASN A 58 3.44 -20.17 -14.07
CA ASN A 58 3.24 -19.32 -15.24
C ASN A 58 1.81 -19.37 -15.81
N ILE A 59 0.80 -19.43 -14.93
CA ILE A 59 -0.61 -19.49 -15.29
C ILE A 59 -1.18 -18.08 -15.37
N PRO A 60 -1.63 -17.58 -16.54
CA PRO A 60 -2.23 -16.27 -16.66
C PRO A 60 -3.55 -16.15 -15.89
N LEU A 61 -3.74 -15.02 -15.24
CA LEU A 61 -4.92 -14.69 -14.47
C LEU A 61 -5.71 -13.59 -15.19
N TYR A 62 -6.99 -13.83 -15.43
CA TYR A 62 -7.88 -12.88 -16.10
C TYR A 62 -8.83 -12.25 -15.08
N VAL A 63 -8.77 -10.92 -14.95
CA VAL A 63 -9.67 -10.11 -14.13
C VAL A 63 -10.69 -9.46 -15.06
N ARG A 64 -11.95 -9.89 -14.98
CA ARG A 64 -13.03 -9.43 -15.87
C ARG A 64 -14.25 -8.98 -15.08
N PRO A 65 -15.03 -7.99 -15.60
CA PRO A 65 -16.28 -7.60 -14.98
C PRO A 65 -17.29 -8.75 -15.00
N PHE A 66 -17.96 -8.95 -13.86
CA PHE A 66 -18.93 -10.04 -13.71
C PHE A 66 -20.17 -9.82 -14.58
N GLY A 67 -20.60 -8.57 -14.78
CA GLY A 67 -21.82 -8.22 -15.50
C GLY A 67 -21.68 -8.18 -17.03
N ASP A 68 -20.47 -8.07 -17.57
CA ASP A 68 -20.25 -8.00 -19.02
C ASP A 68 -19.04 -8.85 -19.43
N LYS A 69 -19.34 -10.06 -19.87
CA LYS A 69 -18.34 -11.03 -20.33
C LYS A 69 -17.65 -10.63 -21.65
N ARG A 70 -18.15 -9.62 -22.37
CA ARG A 70 -17.58 -9.14 -23.64
C ARG A 70 -16.39 -8.19 -23.42
N LYS A 71 -16.32 -7.58 -22.25
CA LYS A 71 -15.19 -6.72 -21.91
C LYS A 71 -13.92 -7.54 -21.72
N PRO A 72 -12.78 -7.12 -22.32
CA PRO A 72 -11.53 -7.88 -22.27
C PRO A 72 -10.99 -8.04 -20.85
N GLY A 73 -11.23 -7.05 -19.97
CA GLY A 73 -10.67 -7.02 -18.61
C GLY A 73 -9.16 -6.78 -18.59
N THR A 74 -8.51 -7.24 -17.53
CA THR A 74 -7.05 -7.16 -17.35
C THR A 74 -6.46 -8.57 -17.30
N VAL A 75 -5.34 -8.79 -17.98
CA VAL A 75 -4.58 -10.04 -17.93
C VAL A 75 -3.35 -9.83 -17.04
N ILE A 76 -3.15 -10.73 -16.07
CA ILE A 76 -1.95 -10.78 -15.24
C ILE A 76 -1.14 -12.00 -15.67
N ARG A 77 0.07 -11.76 -16.21
CA ARG A 77 0.96 -12.82 -16.72
C ARG A 77 2.42 -12.42 -16.64
N ALA A 78 3.33 -13.32 -16.95
CA ALA A 78 4.72 -12.97 -17.13
C ALA A 78 4.85 -12.02 -18.35
N MET A 79 5.34 -10.81 -18.12
CA MET A 79 5.56 -9.80 -19.16
C MET A 79 7.01 -9.34 -19.15
N SER A 80 7.52 -8.99 -20.32
CA SER A 80 8.83 -8.37 -20.47
C SER A 80 8.77 -6.83 -20.48
N ALA A 81 7.62 -6.23 -20.83
CA ALA A 81 7.46 -4.79 -20.90
C ALA A 81 6.88 -4.19 -19.61
N PRO A 82 7.41 -3.06 -19.12
CA PRO A 82 6.81 -2.33 -18.01
C PRO A 82 5.47 -1.71 -18.44
N VAL A 83 4.58 -1.49 -17.45
CA VAL A 83 3.33 -0.75 -17.67
C VAL A 83 3.66 0.71 -17.97
N ASP A 84 3.23 1.19 -19.16
CA ASP A 84 3.56 2.52 -19.66
C ASP A 84 2.62 3.63 -19.13
N VAL A 85 1.69 3.28 -18.24
CA VAL A 85 0.73 4.22 -17.64
C VAL A 85 1.05 4.41 -16.15
N PRO A 86 1.05 5.65 -15.65
CA PRO A 86 1.22 5.87 -14.22
C PRO A 86 0.03 5.29 -13.44
N ILE A 87 0.34 4.47 -12.44
CA ILE A 87 -0.66 3.87 -11.57
C ILE A 87 -0.68 4.64 -10.25
N LEU A 88 -1.85 5.16 -9.89
CA LEU A 88 -2.08 5.90 -8.66
C LEU A 88 -2.92 5.05 -7.71
N ILE A 89 -2.40 4.78 -6.52
CA ILE A 89 -3.11 4.04 -5.48
C ILE A 89 -3.25 4.95 -4.28
N LEU A 90 -4.50 5.24 -3.91
CA LEU A 90 -4.83 6.05 -2.74
C LEU A 90 -5.32 5.14 -1.61
N LYS A 91 -4.59 5.11 -0.52
CA LYS A 91 -4.96 4.40 0.70
C LYS A 91 -5.40 5.41 1.76
N LYS A 92 -6.69 5.41 2.04
CA LYS A 92 -7.33 6.32 3.02
C LYS A 92 -7.19 5.80 4.44
N ASN A 93 -7.59 6.63 5.40
CA ASN A 93 -7.65 6.28 6.82
C ASN A 93 -6.31 5.80 7.38
N GLN A 94 -5.29 6.62 7.16
CA GLN A 94 -3.94 6.35 7.62
C GLN A 94 -3.58 7.23 8.83
N VAL A 95 -2.64 6.76 9.63
CA VAL A 95 -2.04 7.52 10.73
C VAL A 95 -0.53 7.55 10.55
N LEU A 96 0.05 8.75 10.66
CA LEU A 96 1.49 8.94 10.65
C LEU A 96 2.00 9.00 12.09
N LEU A 97 2.88 8.08 12.44
CA LEU A 97 3.60 8.06 13.70
C LEU A 97 5.04 8.53 13.46
N THR A 98 5.44 9.65 14.07
CA THR A 98 6.82 10.12 14.05
C THR A 98 7.45 9.81 15.41
N ILE A 99 8.44 8.92 15.40
CA ILE A 99 9.10 8.38 16.60
C ILE A 99 10.50 8.96 16.69
N ARG A 100 10.86 9.47 17.86
CA ARG A 100 12.19 10.00 18.19
C ARG A 100 12.73 9.31 19.44
N SER A 101 14.04 9.21 19.55
CA SER A 101 14.67 8.90 20.84
C SER A 101 14.70 10.17 21.71
N ARG A 102 14.38 10.07 23.01
CA ARG A 102 14.39 11.23 23.92
C ARG A 102 15.78 11.79 24.18
N ASP A 103 16.79 10.97 24.06
CA ASP A 103 18.19 11.31 24.32
C ASP A 103 18.93 11.84 23.08
N PHE A 104 18.22 12.09 21.96
CA PHE A 104 18.79 12.47 20.66
C PHE A 104 19.92 11.54 20.19
N SER A 105 19.99 10.31 20.74
CA SER A 105 20.95 9.32 20.26
C SER A 105 20.66 9.00 18.81
N PHE A 106 21.71 8.99 17.99
CA PHE A 106 21.66 8.60 16.57
C PHE A 106 21.27 7.13 16.36
N VAL A 107 20.99 6.42 17.44
CA VAL A 107 20.85 4.96 17.47
C VAL A 107 19.39 4.54 17.45
N LEU A 108 18.58 5.12 16.53
CA LEU A 108 17.27 4.54 16.21
C LEU A 108 17.42 3.11 15.67
N GLU A 109 18.53 2.82 14.99
CA GLU A 109 18.79 1.49 14.40
C GLU A 109 18.86 0.39 15.46
N GLU A 110 19.54 0.62 16.58
CA GLU A 110 19.60 -0.34 17.69
C GLU A 110 18.24 -0.56 18.36
N ARG A 111 17.32 0.39 18.22
CA ARG A 111 15.98 0.36 18.84
C ARG A 111 14.87 -0.08 17.88
N PHE A 112 15.17 -0.32 16.61
CA PHE A 112 14.18 -0.80 15.64
C PHE A 112 13.51 -2.11 16.09
N ALA A 113 14.28 -3.03 16.66
CA ALA A 113 13.74 -4.28 17.19
C ALA A 113 12.64 -4.03 18.23
N THR A 114 12.84 -3.09 19.15
CA THR A 114 11.85 -2.71 20.16
C THR A 114 10.61 -2.09 19.53
N ILE A 115 10.77 -1.17 18.57
CA ILE A 115 9.65 -0.53 17.89
C ILE A 115 8.82 -1.56 17.13
N PHE A 116 9.46 -2.41 16.31
CA PHE A 116 8.74 -3.38 15.51
C PHE A 116 8.14 -4.53 16.32
N SER A 117 8.73 -4.92 17.46
CA SER A 117 8.13 -5.89 18.38
C SER A 117 6.83 -5.34 19.00
N LEU A 118 6.79 -4.05 19.32
CA LEU A 118 5.56 -3.40 19.79
C LEU A 118 4.52 -3.33 18.66
N PHE A 119 4.92 -3.01 17.44
CA PHE A 119 4.01 -3.01 16.28
C PHE A 119 3.41 -4.40 16.02
N GLU A 120 4.21 -5.46 16.12
CA GLU A 120 3.72 -6.83 16.03
C GLU A 120 2.74 -7.16 17.16
N ARG A 121 3.10 -6.84 18.41
CA ARG A 121 2.24 -7.06 19.60
C ARG A 121 0.88 -6.41 19.45
N PHE A 122 0.82 -5.16 18.96
CA PHE A 122 -0.41 -4.40 18.76
C PHE A 122 -1.01 -4.61 17.37
N ARG A 123 -0.45 -5.51 16.55
CA ARG A 123 -0.90 -5.85 15.19
C ARG A 123 -1.06 -4.62 14.29
N LEU A 124 -0.14 -3.66 14.41
CA LEU A 124 -0.13 -2.48 13.56
C LEU A 124 0.51 -2.81 12.22
N LYS A 125 -0.26 -2.64 11.15
CA LYS A 125 0.25 -2.82 9.79
C LYS A 125 0.93 -1.55 9.31
N THR A 126 2.23 -1.63 9.05
CA THR A 126 3.02 -0.54 8.49
C THR A 126 2.94 -0.55 6.98
N ASN A 127 2.58 0.60 6.39
CA ASN A 127 2.43 0.78 4.94
C ASN A 127 3.59 1.58 4.33
N LEU A 128 4.20 2.48 5.10
CA LEU A 128 5.36 3.27 4.70
C LEU A 128 6.31 3.42 5.89
N ILE A 129 7.59 3.29 5.62
CA ILE A 129 8.68 3.53 6.56
C ILE A 129 9.58 4.59 5.95
N HIS A 130 9.79 5.67 6.67
CA HIS A 130 10.74 6.71 6.31
C HIS A 130 11.67 6.96 7.49
N ASN A 131 12.95 6.68 7.30
CA ASN A 131 14.00 6.92 8.29
C ASN A 131 14.74 8.21 7.96
N SER A 132 15.03 8.99 8.98
CA SER A 132 15.92 10.16 8.94
C SER A 132 16.94 10.06 10.06
N ALA A 133 17.89 10.99 10.12
CA ALA A 133 18.96 10.97 11.13
C ALA A 133 18.46 10.88 12.58
N VAL A 134 17.31 11.49 12.88
CA VAL A 134 16.77 11.61 14.26
C VAL A 134 15.33 11.16 14.40
N ASN A 135 14.66 10.79 13.31
CA ASN A 135 13.24 10.43 13.30
C ASN A 135 12.99 9.15 12.50
N LEU A 136 12.10 8.33 13.01
CA LEU A 136 11.47 7.24 12.27
C LEU A 136 10.00 7.59 12.06
N SER A 137 9.60 7.79 10.81
CA SER A 137 8.20 8.05 10.45
C SER A 137 7.57 6.80 9.87
N LEU A 138 6.49 6.34 10.46
CA LEU A 138 5.76 5.13 10.09
C LEU A 138 4.32 5.49 9.74
N CYS A 139 3.90 5.18 8.51
CA CYS A 139 2.50 5.28 8.11
C CYS A 139 1.82 3.94 8.35
N VAL A 140 0.76 3.93 9.16
CA VAL A 140 0.04 2.73 9.58
C VAL A 140 -1.45 2.84 9.27
N ASP A 141 -2.12 1.70 9.12
CA ASP A 141 -3.58 1.66 9.05
C ASP A 141 -4.17 2.17 10.37
N ASN A 142 -5.18 3.05 10.31
CA ASN A 142 -5.87 3.52 11.50
C ASN A 142 -6.57 2.34 12.19
N SER A 143 -6.23 2.12 13.45
CA SER A 143 -6.79 1.06 14.28
C SER A 143 -6.97 1.53 15.72
N TRP A 144 -7.85 0.88 16.46
CA TRP A 144 -8.10 1.18 17.87
C TRP A 144 -6.91 0.89 18.79
N HIS A 145 -5.94 0.06 18.36
CA HIS A 145 -4.73 -0.26 19.12
C HIS A 145 -3.62 0.82 19.04
N ILE A 146 -3.78 1.84 18.19
CA ILE A 146 -2.71 2.83 17.97
C ILE A 146 -2.36 3.58 19.26
N ASP A 147 -3.35 3.98 20.03
CA ASP A 147 -3.10 4.76 21.26
C ASP A 147 -2.40 3.93 22.34
N GLU A 148 -2.72 2.63 22.42
CA GLU A 148 -2.01 1.70 23.30
C GLU A 148 -0.56 1.51 22.86
N ALA A 149 -0.33 1.36 21.54
CA ALA A 149 1.02 1.25 20.98
C ALA A 149 1.85 2.52 21.20
N VAL A 150 1.25 3.71 21.02
CA VAL A 150 1.90 5.00 21.30
C VAL A 150 2.30 5.12 22.77
N ASN A 151 1.42 4.71 23.69
CA ASN A 151 1.72 4.71 25.13
C ASN A 151 2.84 3.73 25.48
N ALA A 152 2.84 2.54 24.88
CA ALA A 152 3.91 1.55 25.04
C ALA A 152 5.26 2.05 24.51
N LEU A 153 5.27 2.72 23.35
CA LEU A 153 6.48 3.35 22.81
C LEU A 153 7.01 4.43 23.75
N ARG A 154 6.14 5.29 24.26
CA ARG A 154 6.52 6.34 25.22
C ARG A 154 7.09 5.77 26.52
N ALA A 155 6.54 4.65 27.01
CA ALA A 155 7.05 3.93 28.17
C ALA A 155 8.44 3.34 27.93
N ASN A 156 8.79 3.01 26.67
CA ASN A 156 10.11 2.52 26.26
C ASN A 156 11.10 3.64 25.91
N GLY A 157 10.82 4.89 26.29
CA GLY A 157 11.77 6.00 26.15
C GLY A 157 11.72 6.71 24.80
N PHE A 158 10.68 6.48 24.00
CA PHE A 158 10.49 7.21 22.75
C PHE A 158 9.59 8.44 22.97
N ASP A 159 9.86 9.49 22.19
CA ASP A 159 8.92 10.57 21.95
C ASP A 159 8.15 10.26 20.67
N VAL A 160 6.81 10.29 20.75
CA VAL A 160 5.94 9.87 19.65
C VAL A 160 4.91 10.94 19.36
N MET A 161 4.97 11.48 18.16
CA MET A 161 3.94 12.34 17.59
C MET A 161 3.00 11.51 16.69
N LYS A 162 1.69 11.61 16.93
CA LYS A 162 0.64 10.97 16.16
C LYS A 162 -0.10 12.00 15.34
N THR A 163 -0.18 11.80 14.03
CA THR A 163 -0.97 12.64 13.11
C THR A 163 -2.00 11.74 12.42
N GLY A 164 -3.29 12.00 12.69
CA GLY A 164 -4.41 11.28 12.08
C GLY A 164 -4.86 11.91 10.77
N ASP A 165 -5.94 11.36 10.21
CA ASP A 165 -6.60 11.83 8.97
C ASP A 165 -5.63 11.94 7.78
N MET A 166 -4.71 10.98 7.68
CA MET A 166 -3.73 10.91 6.60
C MET A 166 -4.21 10.00 5.48
N GLU A 167 -3.75 10.30 4.28
CA GLU A 167 -3.90 9.43 3.12
C GLU A 167 -2.52 9.12 2.54
N LEU A 168 -2.31 7.86 2.16
CA LEU A 168 -1.08 7.41 1.52
C LEU A 168 -1.31 7.29 0.02
N LEU A 169 -0.65 8.14 -0.77
CA LEU A 169 -0.64 8.07 -2.21
C LEU A 169 0.62 7.34 -2.69
N THR A 170 0.43 6.21 -3.36
CA THR A 170 1.51 5.47 -4.03
C THR A 170 1.41 5.69 -5.52
N ILE A 171 2.51 6.15 -6.15
CA ILE A 171 2.62 6.36 -7.59
C ILE A 171 3.59 5.33 -8.15
N ARG A 172 3.16 4.57 -9.16
CA ARG A 172 3.99 3.59 -9.88
C ARG A 172 3.92 3.83 -11.38
N GLY A 173 5.01 3.49 -12.09
CA GLY A 173 5.10 3.65 -13.54
C GLY A 173 5.82 4.93 -13.95
N SER A 174 6.44 4.95 -15.14
CA SER A 174 7.24 5.97 -15.78
C SER A 174 7.96 6.98 -14.87
N THR A 175 9.21 6.78 -14.59
CA THR A 175 10.26 7.71 -14.15
C THR A 175 10.29 8.14 -12.67
N THR A 176 9.21 8.04 -11.87
CA THR A 176 9.27 8.49 -10.47
C THR A 176 8.59 7.52 -9.52
N ARG A 177 9.34 6.66 -8.87
CA ARG A 177 8.87 5.91 -7.69
C ARG A 177 8.81 6.88 -6.51
N SER A 178 7.63 7.39 -6.21
CA SER A 178 7.46 8.23 -5.02
C SER A 178 6.18 7.80 -4.31
N ALA A 179 6.34 7.48 -3.04
CA ALA A 179 5.23 7.37 -2.11
C ALA A 179 5.19 8.65 -1.27
N ARG A 180 4.03 9.28 -1.17
CA ARG A 180 3.83 10.48 -0.34
C ARG A 180 2.68 10.24 0.63
N CYS A 181 2.90 10.64 1.86
CA CYS A 181 1.85 10.71 2.88
C CYS A 181 1.38 12.17 2.94
N CYS A 182 0.14 12.41 2.55
CA CYS A 182 -0.47 13.74 2.55
C CYS A 182 -1.57 13.83 3.61
N SER A 183 -1.69 14.98 4.28
CA SER A 183 -2.87 15.26 5.09
C SER A 183 -4.00 15.78 4.20
N SER A 184 -5.24 15.44 4.54
CA SER A 184 -6.45 15.91 3.86
C SER A 184 -6.59 17.45 3.82
N ARG A 185 -5.83 18.17 4.63
CA ARG A 185 -5.83 19.66 4.68
C ARG A 185 -4.90 20.32 3.64
N CYS A 186 -4.02 19.59 2.97
CA CYS A 186 -3.09 20.20 2.00
C CYS A 186 -3.64 20.34 0.58
N CYS A 187 -4.79 19.75 0.27
CA CYS A 187 -5.37 19.81 -1.07
C CYS A 187 -6.47 20.89 -1.24
N SER A 188 -6.73 21.74 -0.24
CA SER A 188 -7.70 22.83 -0.30
C SER A 188 -7.01 24.21 -0.34
N GLY A 189 -6.09 24.41 -1.28
CA GLY A 189 -5.38 25.68 -1.43
C GLY A 189 -4.95 25.94 -2.87
N SER A 190 -5.82 26.70 -3.56
CA SER A 190 -5.60 27.43 -4.84
C SER A 190 -5.79 26.64 -6.09
#